data_20b28a09e166c598948c412bdb4f4c36
#
_entry.id   20b28a09e166c598948c412bdb4f4c36
#
_cell.length_a   1.000
_cell.length_b   1.000
_cell.length_c   1.000
_cell.angle_alpha   90.00
_cell.angle_beta   90.00
_cell.angle_gamma   90.00
#
_symmetry.space_group_name_H-M   'P 1'
#
loop_
_entity.id
_entity.type
_entity.pdbx_description
1 polymer ?
#
loop_
_entity_poly.entity_id
_entity_poly.type
_entity_poly.pdbx_seq_one_letter_code
_entity_poly.pdbx_strand_id
1 'polypeptide(L)'
;MPSDKKRGRPRNVSERKMRLLIRTLKSFRRNNVHVTVRSLVEESGLSFQVASRRTYSRYLNELGYCYFSARRKGILSDNDKKVRLQFARKMKQELIRNPDFWKNEISFYLDGVSFVHKYNPKSGAASNRARVWRKREEGLQLTTKGCKDLAGGRRLHVIVAIAYGKGVILKVPYEKMTGEFFATFIREHFNLTFAKAGPKADGRRLFVMDNDPSQTSRAAKLALEDIEGSFHEIPPRSPDLNPIENIFHLVKRYLDQEAISRNIVRESFDEFNVRVLEAFGNIPVETIDKTISSMNRRITAILASKGERIKY
;
A
#
# COMPACT_ATOMS: atom_id res chain seq x y z
N MET A 1 26.76 47.62 7.87
CA MET A 1 27.86 46.70 8.13
C MET A 1 27.46 45.36 7.48
N PRO A 2 28.18 44.85 6.46
CA PRO A 2 27.87 43.55 5.88
C PRO A 2 28.31 42.48 6.85
N SER A 3 27.41 41.54 7.18
CA SER A 3 27.68 40.43 8.08
C SER A 3 28.77 39.52 7.53
N ASP A 4 29.84 39.32 8.29
CA ASP A 4 30.92 38.36 8.05
C ASP A 4 30.33 36.95 7.91
N LYS A 5 30.11 36.51 6.70
CA LYS A 5 29.79 35.09 6.42
C LYS A 5 31.03 34.29 6.72
N LYS A 6 31.05 33.59 7.86
CA LYS A 6 32.08 32.59 8.20
C LYS A 6 32.33 31.72 6.96
N ARG A 7 33.49 31.85 6.34
CA ARG A 7 33.96 31.02 5.22
C ARG A 7 34.14 29.60 5.72
N GLY A 8 33.17 28.74 5.49
CA GLY A 8 33.28 27.30 5.79
C GLY A 8 34.39 26.66 4.93
N ARG A 9 34.84 25.46 5.34
CA ARG A 9 35.85 24.67 4.58
C ARG A 9 35.37 24.54 3.12
N PRO A 10 36.27 24.78 2.12
CA PRO A 10 35.94 24.63 0.71
C PRO A 10 35.34 23.26 0.39
N ARG A 11 34.37 23.19 -0.53
CA ARG A 11 33.79 21.93 -0.96
C ARG A 11 34.79 21.13 -1.80
N ASN A 12 34.96 19.84 -1.50
CA ASN A 12 35.83 18.95 -2.27
C ASN A 12 35.31 18.70 -3.69
N VAL A 13 34.02 18.96 -3.95
CA VAL A 13 33.37 18.77 -5.25
C VAL A 13 32.85 20.11 -5.74
N SER A 14 33.29 20.53 -6.93
CA SER A 14 32.87 21.79 -7.54
C SER A 14 31.38 21.79 -7.88
N GLU A 15 30.77 22.99 -7.99
CA GLU A 15 29.36 23.13 -8.40
C GLU A 15 29.08 22.49 -9.76
N ARG A 16 30.00 22.60 -10.72
CA ARG A 16 29.87 21.97 -12.05
C ARG A 16 29.72 20.44 -11.91
N LYS A 17 30.55 19.81 -11.06
CA LYS A 17 30.49 18.35 -10.77
C LYS A 17 29.18 17.99 -10.06
N MET A 18 28.69 18.85 -9.17
CA MET A 18 27.40 18.64 -8.52
C MET A 18 26.22 18.73 -9.48
N ARG A 19 26.24 19.66 -10.43
CA ARG A 19 25.20 19.74 -11.49
C ARG A 19 25.20 18.48 -12.37
N LEU A 20 26.38 17.95 -12.67
CA LEU A 20 26.52 16.68 -13.40
C LEU A 20 25.89 15.52 -12.62
N LEU A 21 26.18 15.39 -11.33
CA LEU A 21 25.61 14.37 -10.46
C LEU A 21 24.06 14.43 -10.45
N ILE A 22 23.49 15.64 -10.41
CA ILE A 22 22.03 15.81 -10.46
C ILE A 22 21.47 15.45 -11.85
N ARG A 23 22.17 15.78 -12.93
CA ARG A 23 21.75 15.41 -14.30
C ARG A 23 21.70 13.89 -14.43
N THR A 24 22.73 13.19 -13.98
CA THR A 24 22.80 11.73 -13.95
C THR A 24 21.68 11.13 -13.09
N LEU A 25 21.42 11.68 -11.90
CA LEU A 25 20.30 11.27 -11.05
C LEU A 25 18.94 11.38 -11.77
N LYS A 26 18.71 12.50 -12.47
CA LYS A 26 17.48 12.70 -13.24
C LYS A 26 17.40 11.74 -14.43
N SER A 27 18.49 11.44 -15.10
CA SER A 27 18.57 10.46 -16.18
C SER A 27 18.21 9.05 -15.69
N PHE A 28 18.85 8.58 -14.63
CA PHE A 28 18.54 7.28 -14.02
C PHE A 28 17.08 7.16 -13.61
N ARG A 29 16.50 8.22 -13.06
CA ARG A 29 15.07 8.27 -12.70
C ARG A 29 14.16 8.15 -13.91
N ARG A 30 14.47 8.81 -15.04
CA ARG A 30 13.70 8.69 -16.31
C ARG A 30 13.73 7.26 -16.85
N ASN A 31 14.87 6.61 -16.73
CA ASN A 31 15.10 5.25 -17.24
C ASN A 31 14.71 4.15 -16.24
N ASN A 32 14.05 4.51 -15.11
CA ASN A 32 13.68 3.59 -14.04
C ASN A 32 14.84 2.76 -13.47
N VAL A 33 16.06 3.26 -13.51
CA VAL A 33 17.25 2.60 -12.98
C VAL A 33 17.31 2.81 -11.46
N HIS A 34 17.59 1.75 -10.71
CA HIS A 34 17.82 1.85 -9.26
C HIS A 34 19.08 2.66 -8.98
N VAL A 35 18.94 3.73 -8.21
CA VAL A 35 20.01 4.70 -7.97
C VAL A 35 20.61 4.51 -6.59
N THR A 36 21.86 4.11 -6.52
CA THR A 36 22.69 4.19 -5.32
C THR A 36 23.65 5.38 -5.45
N VAL A 37 24.22 5.82 -4.31
CA VAL A 37 25.28 6.85 -4.37
C VAL A 37 26.48 6.35 -5.15
N ARG A 38 26.76 5.04 -5.08
CA ARG A 38 27.86 4.41 -5.81
C ARG A 38 27.65 4.50 -7.31
N SER A 39 26.52 3.95 -7.80
CA SER A 39 26.20 3.98 -9.24
C SER A 39 26.11 5.40 -9.80
N LEU A 40 25.63 6.35 -8.97
CA LEU A 40 25.53 7.75 -9.37
C LEU A 40 26.90 8.41 -9.53
N VAL A 41 27.85 8.13 -8.61
CA VAL A 41 29.21 8.67 -8.64
C VAL A 41 29.98 8.08 -9.82
N GLU A 42 29.89 6.76 -10.02
CA GLU A 42 30.56 6.05 -11.13
C GLU A 42 30.07 6.55 -12.48
N GLU A 43 28.77 6.61 -12.72
CA GLU A 43 28.18 7.06 -13.98
C GLU A 43 28.42 8.55 -14.26
N SER A 44 28.58 9.35 -13.20
CA SER A 44 28.94 10.78 -13.35
C SER A 44 30.42 11.01 -13.63
N GLY A 45 31.23 9.96 -13.77
CA GLY A 45 32.68 10.09 -13.92
C GLY A 45 33.36 10.72 -12.69
N LEU A 46 32.74 10.66 -11.53
CA LEU A 46 33.29 11.14 -10.26
C LEU A 46 33.99 9.99 -9.51
N SER A 47 34.85 10.33 -8.57
CA SER A 47 35.61 9.35 -7.81
C SER A 47 35.41 9.50 -6.30
N PHE A 48 35.42 8.37 -5.59
CA PHE A 48 35.45 8.34 -4.12
C PHE A 48 36.78 8.80 -3.53
N GLN A 49 37.82 8.95 -4.33
CA GLN A 49 39.07 9.60 -3.94
C GLN A 49 38.87 11.11 -3.69
N VAL A 50 37.95 11.75 -4.44
CA VAL A 50 37.66 13.19 -4.30
C VAL A 50 36.79 13.46 -3.07
N ALA A 51 35.78 12.61 -2.82
CA ALA A 51 34.89 12.76 -1.69
C ALA A 51 34.27 11.40 -1.30
N SER A 52 34.08 11.17 0.01
CA SER A 52 33.50 9.94 0.51
C SER A 52 32.02 9.81 0.09
N ARG A 53 31.48 8.58 0.13
CA ARG A 53 30.05 8.29 -0.08
C ARG A 53 29.15 9.16 0.82
N ARG A 54 29.56 9.36 2.08
CA ARG A 54 28.82 10.18 3.06
C ARG A 54 28.81 11.66 2.62
N THR A 55 29.91 12.15 2.06
CA THR A 55 30.01 13.52 1.54
C THR A 55 29.07 13.73 0.35
N TYR A 56 29.05 12.80 -0.63
CA TYR A 56 28.11 12.90 -1.76
C TYR A 56 26.66 12.83 -1.30
N SER A 57 26.31 11.95 -0.34
CA SER A 57 24.98 11.90 0.25
C SER A 57 24.58 13.22 0.92
N ARG A 58 25.50 13.83 1.67
CA ARG A 58 25.29 15.14 2.30
C ARG A 58 25.02 16.21 1.26
N TYR A 59 25.79 16.28 0.19
CA TYR A 59 25.59 17.25 -0.89
C TYR A 59 24.25 17.06 -1.59
N LEU A 60 23.80 15.82 -1.83
CA LEU A 60 22.48 15.56 -2.36
C LEU A 60 21.39 16.06 -1.40
N ASN A 61 21.56 15.86 -0.09
CA ASN A 61 20.62 16.37 0.91
C ASN A 61 20.57 17.90 0.97
N GLU A 62 21.72 18.57 0.87
CA GLU A 62 21.80 20.04 0.81
C GLU A 62 21.05 20.60 -0.40
N LEU A 63 20.99 19.84 -1.51
CA LEU A 63 20.23 20.18 -2.71
C LEU A 63 18.75 19.72 -2.63
N GLY A 64 18.28 19.30 -1.46
CA GLY A 64 16.91 18.89 -1.18
C GLY A 64 16.59 17.44 -1.56
N TYR A 65 17.52 16.66 -2.08
CA TYR A 65 17.29 15.25 -2.40
C TYR A 65 17.51 14.39 -1.15
N CYS A 66 16.48 13.63 -0.75
CA CYS A 66 16.55 12.69 0.37
C CYS A 66 16.37 11.26 -0.15
N TYR A 67 16.95 10.29 0.55
CA TYR A 67 16.88 8.89 0.20
C TYR A 67 15.68 8.23 0.89
N PHE A 68 14.53 8.28 0.22
CA PHE A 68 13.26 7.76 0.72
C PHE A 68 13.02 6.32 0.30
N SER A 69 12.23 5.59 1.07
CA SER A 69 11.68 4.31 0.63
C SER A 69 10.85 4.50 -0.64
N ALA A 70 11.09 3.68 -1.66
CA ALA A 70 10.28 3.66 -2.86
C ALA A 70 8.85 3.25 -2.49
N ARG A 71 7.87 4.00 -2.96
CA ARG A 71 6.47 3.65 -2.79
C ARG A 71 5.96 2.99 -4.06
N ARG A 72 5.44 1.78 -3.93
CA ARG A 72 4.78 1.04 -5.02
C ARG A 72 3.32 1.46 -5.12
N LYS A 73 3.03 2.66 -5.62
CA LYS A 73 1.66 3.05 -5.91
C LYS A 73 1.57 3.44 -7.36
N GLY A 74 0.64 2.83 -8.10
CA GLY A 74 0.38 3.20 -9.48
C GLY A 74 0.09 4.71 -9.61
N ILE A 75 0.51 5.31 -10.70
CA ILE A 75 0.21 6.72 -11.00
C ILE A 75 -1.28 6.82 -11.36
N LEU A 76 -2.01 7.77 -10.79
CA LEU A 76 -3.37 8.08 -11.20
C LEU A 76 -3.33 8.90 -12.48
N SER A 77 -4.09 8.48 -13.48
CA SER A 77 -4.38 9.29 -14.66
C SER A 77 -5.34 10.43 -14.28
N ASP A 78 -5.45 11.44 -15.14
CA ASP A 78 -6.42 12.52 -14.91
C ASP A 78 -7.87 12.02 -14.94
N ASN A 79 -8.14 10.97 -15.72
CA ASN A 79 -9.43 10.29 -15.69
C ASN A 79 -9.69 9.59 -14.35
N ASP A 80 -8.70 8.88 -13.80
CA ASP A 80 -8.83 8.27 -12.47
C ASP A 80 -9.17 9.33 -11.41
N LYS A 81 -8.51 10.49 -11.45
CA LYS A 81 -8.78 11.61 -10.52
C LYS A 81 -10.21 12.15 -10.68
N LYS A 82 -10.70 12.29 -11.92
CA LYS A 82 -12.08 12.72 -12.20
C LYS A 82 -13.09 11.72 -11.61
N VAL A 83 -12.93 10.43 -11.87
CA VAL A 83 -13.80 9.37 -11.36
C VAL A 83 -13.80 9.34 -9.84
N ARG A 84 -12.62 9.43 -9.22
CA ARG A 84 -12.48 9.50 -7.75
C ARG A 84 -13.18 10.74 -7.17
N LEU A 85 -13.05 11.87 -7.81
CA LEU A 85 -13.70 13.11 -7.38
C LEU A 85 -15.22 13.04 -7.50
N GLN A 86 -15.75 12.47 -8.58
CA GLN A 86 -17.18 12.24 -8.77
C GLN A 86 -17.75 11.30 -7.69
N PHE A 87 -17.05 10.18 -7.44
CA PHE A 87 -17.39 9.26 -6.37
C PHE A 87 -17.43 9.96 -5.01
N ALA A 88 -16.39 10.73 -4.67
CA ALA A 88 -16.32 11.43 -3.40
C ALA A 88 -17.43 12.49 -3.24
N ARG A 89 -17.87 13.15 -4.32
CA ARG A 89 -19.02 14.07 -4.31
C ARG A 89 -20.32 13.34 -4.03
N LYS A 90 -20.56 12.21 -4.72
CA LYS A 90 -21.73 11.35 -4.48
C LYS A 90 -21.77 10.85 -3.05
N MET A 91 -20.66 10.31 -2.56
CA MET A 91 -20.57 9.81 -1.19
C MET A 91 -20.71 10.91 -0.14
N LYS A 92 -20.24 12.12 -0.39
CA LYS A 92 -20.47 13.23 0.53
C LYS A 92 -21.96 13.56 0.70
N GLN A 93 -22.75 13.51 -0.38
CA GLN A 93 -24.21 13.70 -0.33
C GLN A 93 -24.88 12.56 0.45
N GLU A 94 -24.45 11.32 0.21
CA GLU A 94 -24.95 10.16 0.96
C GLU A 94 -24.65 10.26 2.45
N LEU A 95 -23.43 10.64 2.80
CA LEU A 95 -22.98 10.80 4.19
C LEU A 95 -23.67 11.97 4.95
N ILE A 96 -24.29 12.91 4.25
CA ILE A 96 -25.16 13.92 4.88
C ILE A 96 -26.48 13.28 5.34
N ARG A 97 -27.00 12.33 4.55
CA ARG A 97 -28.27 11.61 4.85
C ARG A 97 -28.03 10.47 5.85
N ASN A 98 -26.95 9.74 5.66
CA ASN A 98 -26.53 8.60 6.49
C ASN A 98 -25.07 8.74 6.90
N PRO A 99 -24.75 9.44 8.00
CA PRO A 99 -23.38 9.66 8.47
C PRO A 99 -22.61 8.37 8.81
N ASP A 100 -23.32 7.31 9.16
CA ASP A 100 -22.76 6.02 9.53
C ASP A 100 -22.86 4.97 8.43
N PHE A 101 -23.06 5.39 7.17
CA PHE A 101 -23.16 4.52 6.00
C PHE A 101 -22.11 3.39 5.97
N TRP A 102 -20.84 3.74 6.15
CA TRP A 102 -19.72 2.79 6.11
C TRP A 102 -19.72 1.76 7.23
N LYS A 103 -20.43 2.01 8.32
CA LYS A 103 -20.55 1.11 9.47
C LYS A 103 -21.83 0.29 9.40
N ASN A 104 -22.93 0.94 9.03
CA ASN A 104 -24.27 0.37 9.18
C ASN A 104 -24.78 -0.27 7.89
N GLU A 105 -24.41 0.24 6.71
CA GLU A 105 -24.86 -0.31 5.43
C GLU A 105 -23.88 -1.35 4.85
N ILE A 106 -22.58 -1.14 5.04
CA ILE A 106 -21.56 -2.07 4.55
C ILE A 106 -21.43 -3.25 5.53
N SER A 107 -21.71 -4.46 5.04
CA SER A 107 -21.60 -5.68 5.83
C SER A 107 -20.12 -5.99 6.11
N PHE A 108 -19.28 -5.96 5.08
CA PHE A 108 -17.83 -6.20 5.24
C PHE A 108 -17.01 -5.57 4.12
N TYR A 109 -15.72 -5.46 4.35
CA TYR A 109 -14.70 -5.03 3.39
C TYR A 109 -13.83 -6.23 3.07
N LEU A 110 -13.72 -6.57 1.79
CA LEU A 110 -13.01 -7.74 1.29
C LEU A 110 -11.83 -7.32 0.42
N ASP A 111 -10.74 -8.05 0.52
CA ASP A 111 -9.63 -7.96 -0.45
C ASP A 111 -8.70 -9.16 -0.33
N GLY A 112 -7.87 -9.36 -1.37
CA GLY A 112 -6.83 -10.37 -1.42
C GLY A 112 -5.45 -9.80 -1.14
N VAL A 113 -4.71 -10.42 -0.25
CA VAL A 113 -3.35 -9.99 0.09
C VAL A 113 -2.33 -11.10 -0.13
N SER A 114 -1.11 -10.72 -0.54
CA SER A 114 0.00 -11.66 -0.69
C SER A 114 1.07 -11.40 0.35
N PHE A 115 1.56 -12.48 0.94
CA PHE A 115 2.73 -12.51 1.83
C PHE A 115 3.83 -13.34 1.18
N VAL A 116 5.07 -12.91 1.31
CA VAL A 116 6.24 -13.62 0.79
C VAL A 116 6.89 -14.37 1.93
N HIS A 117 6.96 -15.69 1.80
CA HIS A 117 7.73 -16.55 2.69
C HIS A 117 9.22 -16.28 2.44
N LYS A 118 9.91 -15.77 3.43
CA LYS A 118 11.33 -15.40 3.36
C LYS A 118 12.20 -16.51 3.93
N TYR A 119 13.34 -16.79 3.30
CA TYR A 119 14.31 -17.78 3.81
C TYR A 119 14.75 -17.47 5.24
N ASN A 120 14.95 -16.20 5.57
CA ASN A 120 15.23 -15.73 6.92
C ASN A 120 14.27 -14.57 7.25
N PRO A 121 13.18 -14.85 7.97
CA PRO A 121 12.17 -13.83 8.31
C PRO A 121 12.74 -12.64 9.06
N LYS A 122 13.60 -12.86 10.08
CA LYS A 122 14.25 -11.79 10.85
C LYS A 122 15.11 -10.88 9.97
N SER A 123 15.97 -11.45 9.15
CA SER A 123 16.79 -10.69 8.20
C SER A 123 15.95 -9.98 7.15
N GLY A 124 14.92 -10.65 6.65
CA GLY A 124 13.96 -10.10 5.72
C GLY A 124 13.15 -8.92 6.27
N ALA A 125 12.82 -8.94 7.56
CA ALA A 125 12.16 -7.85 8.27
C ALA A 125 13.05 -6.60 8.40
N ALA A 126 14.33 -6.82 8.62
CA ALA A 126 15.35 -5.76 8.70
C ALA A 126 15.84 -5.30 7.31
N SER A 127 15.48 -6.00 6.22
CA SER A 127 16.01 -5.70 4.89
C SER A 127 15.56 -4.33 4.39
N ASN A 128 16.47 -3.67 3.68
CA ASN A 128 16.21 -2.37 3.09
C ASN A 128 15.13 -2.47 2.01
N ARG A 129 14.00 -1.83 2.25
CA ARG A 129 13.02 -1.56 1.19
C ARG A 129 13.72 -0.79 0.07
N ALA A 130 13.37 -1.07 -1.18
CA ALA A 130 13.87 -0.29 -2.31
C ALA A 130 13.73 1.21 -1.99
N ARG A 131 14.82 1.96 -2.16
CA ARG A 131 14.87 3.38 -1.83
C ARG A 131 15.18 4.19 -3.08
N VAL A 132 14.68 5.42 -3.12
CA VAL A 132 14.90 6.36 -4.22
C VAL A 132 15.33 7.72 -3.71
N TRP A 133 16.23 8.37 -4.43
CA TRP A 133 16.59 9.76 -4.22
C TRP A 133 15.52 10.67 -4.82
N ARG A 134 14.82 11.45 -3.99
CA ARG A 134 13.81 12.42 -4.43
C ARG A 134 13.72 13.62 -3.50
N LYS A 135 13.19 14.72 -3.96
CA LYS A 135 12.83 15.85 -3.12
C LYS A 135 11.52 15.57 -2.35
N ARG A 136 11.33 16.25 -1.22
CA ARG A 136 10.09 16.12 -0.43
C ARG A 136 8.85 16.52 -1.22
N GLU A 137 9.00 17.58 -2.04
CA GLU A 137 7.93 18.17 -2.85
C GLU A 137 7.50 17.28 -4.03
N GLU A 138 8.39 16.43 -4.53
CA GLU A 138 8.13 15.53 -5.68
C GLU A 138 7.08 14.44 -5.37
N GLY A 139 6.65 14.33 -4.12
CA GLY A 139 5.51 13.51 -3.71
C GLY A 139 5.55 12.06 -4.17
N LEU A 140 4.39 11.56 -4.61
CA LEU A 140 4.20 10.19 -5.09
C LEU A 140 4.38 10.04 -6.61
N GLN A 141 4.60 11.13 -7.34
CA GLN A 141 4.72 11.15 -8.81
C GLN A 141 5.95 10.39 -9.32
N LEU A 142 6.93 10.16 -8.47
CA LEU A 142 8.15 9.43 -8.78
C LEU A 142 8.12 8.06 -8.10
N THR A 143 7.29 7.19 -8.61
CA THR A 143 7.34 5.77 -8.27
C THR A 143 8.24 5.07 -9.27
N THR A 144 9.36 4.52 -8.82
CA THR A 144 10.01 3.46 -9.58
C THR A 144 9.02 2.31 -9.72
N LYS A 145 8.86 1.75 -10.93
CA LYS A 145 8.26 0.42 -11.08
C LYS A 145 9.01 -0.47 -10.10
N GLY A 146 8.31 -0.92 -9.04
CA GLY A 146 8.96 -1.70 -8.01
C GLY A 146 9.66 -2.88 -8.68
N CYS A 147 10.92 -3.11 -8.36
CA CYS A 147 11.50 -4.42 -8.60
C CYS A 147 10.52 -5.44 -8.03
N LYS A 148 10.03 -6.35 -8.87
CA LYS A 148 9.40 -7.58 -8.37
C LYS A 148 10.40 -8.10 -7.36
N ASP A 149 9.96 -8.42 -6.15
CA ASP A 149 10.86 -8.93 -5.13
C ASP A 149 11.63 -10.10 -5.73
N LEU A 150 12.88 -9.83 -6.09
CA LEU A 150 13.80 -10.81 -6.65
C LEU A 150 14.26 -11.84 -5.58
N ALA A 151 13.90 -11.63 -4.33
CA ALA A 151 14.00 -12.64 -3.31
C ALA A 151 12.94 -13.71 -3.60
N GLY A 152 13.30 -14.68 -4.44
CA GLY A 152 12.47 -15.82 -4.82
C GLY A 152 12.02 -16.58 -3.58
N GLY A 153 10.80 -16.31 -3.13
CA GLY A 153 10.14 -17.02 -2.05
C GLY A 153 8.75 -17.47 -2.49
N ARG A 154 8.29 -18.58 -1.92
CA ARG A 154 6.91 -19.03 -2.08
C ARG A 154 5.97 -17.95 -1.54
N ARG A 155 4.83 -17.74 -2.21
CA ARG A 155 3.85 -16.74 -1.78
C ARG A 155 2.65 -17.42 -1.16
N LEU A 156 2.20 -16.86 -0.06
CA LEU A 156 0.91 -17.17 0.52
C LEU A 156 -0.07 -16.06 0.10
N HIS A 157 -1.16 -16.43 -0.54
CA HIS A 157 -2.25 -15.53 -0.87
C HIS A 157 -3.40 -15.80 0.09
N VAL A 158 -4.01 -14.75 0.64
CA VAL A 158 -5.13 -14.88 1.59
C VAL A 158 -6.22 -13.89 1.19
N ILE A 159 -7.46 -14.37 1.06
CA ILE A 159 -8.65 -13.51 1.00
C ILE A 159 -9.07 -13.22 2.44
N VAL A 160 -9.31 -11.96 2.73
CA VAL A 160 -9.67 -11.50 4.07
C VAL A 160 -10.90 -10.62 3.99
N ALA A 161 -11.80 -10.75 4.97
CA ALA A 161 -12.89 -9.82 5.18
C ALA A 161 -12.87 -9.26 6.61
N ILE A 162 -13.12 -7.95 6.72
CA ILE A 162 -13.27 -7.24 7.99
C ILE A 162 -14.65 -6.60 8.08
N ALA A 163 -15.22 -6.55 9.28
CA ALA A 163 -16.51 -5.91 9.53
C ALA A 163 -16.46 -5.02 10.75
N TYR A 164 -17.23 -3.93 10.73
CA TYR A 164 -17.37 -3.01 11.85
C TYR A 164 -17.98 -3.71 13.06
N GLY A 165 -17.38 -3.54 14.24
CA GLY A 165 -17.81 -4.17 15.51
C GLY A 165 -17.58 -5.68 15.58
N LYS A 166 -16.99 -6.30 14.53
CA LYS A 166 -16.79 -7.76 14.43
C LYS A 166 -15.33 -8.16 14.20
N GLY A 167 -14.48 -7.22 13.77
CA GLY A 167 -13.09 -7.52 13.49
C GLY A 167 -12.86 -8.26 12.17
N VAL A 168 -11.91 -9.18 12.15
CA VAL A 168 -11.64 -10.06 11.00
C VAL A 168 -12.62 -11.24 11.02
N ILE A 169 -13.52 -11.30 10.05
CA ILE A 169 -14.61 -12.32 9.99
C ILE A 169 -14.34 -13.44 8.99
N LEU A 170 -13.40 -13.22 8.06
CA LEU A 170 -12.98 -14.21 7.07
C LEU A 170 -11.48 -14.09 6.82
N LYS A 171 -10.80 -15.24 6.73
CA LYS A 171 -9.40 -15.36 6.32
C LYS A 171 -9.17 -16.74 5.69
N VAL A 172 -9.05 -16.79 4.36
CA VAL A 172 -8.96 -18.03 3.60
C VAL A 172 -7.76 -17.98 2.67
N PRO A 173 -6.78 -18.88 2.81
CA PRO A 173 -5.70 -19.04 1.85
C PRO A 173 -6.22 -19.48 0.48
N TYR A 174 -5.56 -19.03 -0.59
CA TYR A 174 -5.86 -19.47 -1.95
C TYR A 174 -4.58 -19.53 -2.80
N GLU A 175 -4.63 -20.26 -3.90
CA GLU A 175 -3.47 -20.41 -4.79
C GLU A 175 -3.49 -19.37 -5.92
N LYS A 176 -4.60 -19.26 -6.64
CA LYS A 176 -4.73 -18.41 -7.80
C LYS A 176 -6.12 -17.76 -7.86
N MET A 177 -6.18 -16.45 -8.04
CA MET A 177 -7.43 -15.73 -8.25
C MET A 177 -7.82 -15.81 -9.72
N THR A 178 -8.93 -16.49 -10.01
CA THR A 178 -9.60 -16.51 -11.31
C THR A 178 -11.07 -16.16 -11.11
N GLY A 179 -11.79 -15.80 -12.19
CA GLY A 179 -13.23 -15.52 -12.08
C GLY A 179 -14.04 -16.73 -11.62
N GLU A 180 -13.69 -17.91 -12.05
CA GLU A 180 -14.32 -19.17 -11.64
C GLU A 180 -14.06 -19.51 -10.18
N PHE A 181 -12.77 -19.40 -9.77
CA PHE A 181 -12.41 -19.57 -8.36
C PHE A 181 -13.20 -18.60 -7.47
N PHE A 182 -13.27 -17.33 -7.86
CA PHE A 182 -13.96 -16.34 -7.05
C PHE A 182 -15.49 -16.56 -7.01
N ALA A 183 -16.09 -17.03 -8.10
CA ALA A 183 -17.51 -17.42 -8.13
C ALA A 183 -17.80 -18.60 -7.16
N THR A 184 -16.94 -19.62 -7.15
CA THR A 184 -17.04 -20.74 -6.21
C THR A 184 -16.84 -20.24 -4.77
N PHE A 185 -15.85 -19.40 -4.55
CA PHE A 185 -15.56 -18.81 -3.25
C PHE A 185 -16.75 -18.00 -2.69
N ILE A 186 -17.47 -17.25 -3.54
CA ILE A 186 -18.69 -16.53 -3.15
C ILE A 186 -19.73 -17.51 -2.62
N ARG A 187 -20.04 -18.57 -3.37
CA ARG A 187 -21.07 -19.55 -2.99
C ARG A 187 -20.75 -20.28 -1.70
N GLU A 188 -19.45 -20.62 -1.49
CA GLU A 188 -19.01 -21.38 -0.31
C GLU A 188 -18.90 -20.50 0.96
N HIS A 189 -18.47 -19.25 0.82
CA HIS A 189 -18.08 -18.47 1.99
C HIS A 189 -18.95 -17.28 2.31
N PHE A 190 -19.62 -16.64 1.32
CA PHE A 190 -20.23 -15.33 1.55
C PHE A 190 -21.46 -15.39 2.44
N ASN A 191 -22.29 -16.43 2.35
CA ASN A 191 -23.45 -16.59 3.25
C ASN A 191 -23.01 -16.58 4.72
N LEU A 192 -21.97 -17.33 5.06
CA LEU A 192 -21.41 -17.36 6.41
C LEU A 192 -20.75 -16.01 6.76
N THR A 193 -20.11 -15.38 5.81
CA THR A 193 -19.45 -14.06 6.02
C THR A 193 -20.48 -12.99 6.32
N PHE A 194 -21.59 -12.94 5.58
CA PHE A 194 -22.72 -12.05 5.88
C PHE A 194 -23.34 -12.32 7.25
N ALA A 195 -23.53 -13.61 7.60
CA ALA A 195 -24.02 -14.00 8.92
C ALA A 195 -23.10 -13.50 10.06
N LYS A 196 -21.78 -13.66 9.90
CA LYS A 196 -20.78 -13.17 10.87
C LYS A 196 -20.74 -11.62 10.96
N ALA A 197 -20.93 -10.92 9.85
CA ALA A 197 -21.02 -9.47 9.82
C ALA A 197 -22.27 -8.95 10.56
N GLY A 198 -23.30 -9.80 10.66
CA GLY A 198 -24.59 -9.48 11.24
C GLY A 198 -25.55 -8.76 10.27
N PRO A 199 -26.84 -8.76 10.60
CA PRO A 199 -27.84 -8.13 9.76
C PRO A 199 -27.65 -6.61 9.68
N LYS A 200 -28.01 -6.03 8.53
CA LYS A 200 -28.04 -4.58 8.31
C LYS A 200 -29.46 -4.04 8.39
N ALA A 201 -29.60 -2.76 8.68
CA ALA A 201 -30.90 -2.13 8.97
C ALA A 201 -31.92 -2.30 7.85
N ASP A 202 -31.49 -2.31 6.60
CA ASP A 202 -32.36 -2.47 5.42
C ASP A 202 -32.35 -3.89 4.83
N GLY A 203 -31.72 -4.84 5.52
CA GLY A 203 -31.62 -6.24 5.08
C GLY A 203 -30.69 -6.47 3.88
N ARG A 204 -30.10 -5.41 3.30
CA ARG A 204 -29.22 -5.53 2.14
C ARG A 204 -27.90 -6.22 2.50
N ARG A 205 -27.44 -7.06 1.59
CA ARG A 205 -26.14 -7.73 1.66
C ARG A 205 -25.10 -6.96 0.86
N LEU A 206 -24.70 -5.78 1.37
CA LEU A 206 -23.79 -4.88 0.68
C LEU A 206 -22.36 -5.00 1.25
N PHE A 207 -21.37 -5.16 0.38
CA PHE A 207 -19.97 -5.21 0.78
C PHE A 207 -19.08 -4.38 -0.13
N VAL A 208 -17.84 -4.10 0.30
CA VAL A 208 -16.82 -3.38 -0.48
C VAL A 208 -15.71 -4.34 -0.85
N MET A 209 -15.30 -4.32 -2.12
CA MET A 209 -14.10 -4.99 -2.62
C MET A 209 -13.39 -4.13 -3.68
N ASP A 210 -12.17 -4.50 -4.08
CA ASP A 210 -11.49 -3.85 -5.21
C ASP A 210 -12.09 -4.33 -6.55
N ASN A 211 -11.90 -3.53 -7.59
CA ASN A 211 -12.38 -3.82 -8.95
C ASN A 211 -11.38 -4.70 -9.73
N ASP A 212 -10.90 -5.80 -9.12
CA ASP A 212 -10.09 -6.78 -9.86
C ASP A 212 -10.95 -7.47 -10.94
N PRO A 213 -10.45 -7.62 -12.17
CA PRO A 213 -11.20 -8.28 -13.26
C PRO A 213 -11.68 -9.69 -12.92
N SER A 214 -10.93 -10.43 -12.11
CA SER A 214 -11.34 -11.77 -11.66
C SER A 214 -12.55 -11.71 -10.73
N GLN A 215 -12.60 -10.69 -9.87
CA GLN A 215 -13.68 -10.49 -8.88
C GLN A 215 -14.95 -9.88 -9.51
N THR A 216 -14.80 -9.18 -10.63
CA THR A 216 -15.92 -8.55 -11.37
C THR A 216 -16.33 -9.32 -12.63
N SER A 217 -15.85 -10.55 -12.78
CA SER A 217 -16.17 -11.44 -13.89
C SER A 217 -17.66 -11.77 -13.95
N ARG A 218 -18.15 -12.22 -15.13
CA ARG A 218 -19.53 -12.66 -15.29
C ARG A 218 -19.89 -13.77 -14.32
N ALA A 219 -18.99 -14.75 -14.12
CA ALA A 219 -19.23 -15.85 -13.18
C ALA A 219 -19.36 -15.36 -11.73
N ALA A 220 -18.54 -14.39 -11.31
CA ALA A 220 -18.64 -13.78 -10.00
C ALA A 220 -19.94 -13.01 -9.79
N LYS A 221 -20.41 -12.27 -10.81
CA LYS A 221 -21.68 -11.53 -10.75
C LYS A 221 -22.86 -12.46 -10.60
N LEU A 222 -22.94 -13.55 -11.39
CA LEU A 222 -23.98 -14.57 -11.24
C LEU A 222 -23.95 -15.21 -9.85
N ALA A 223 -22.77 -15.52 -9.33
CA ALA A 223 -22.66 -16.08 -7.98
C ALA A 223 -23.12 -15.10 -6.89
N LEU A 224 -22.98 -13.78 -7.08
CA LEU A 224 -23.52 -12.78 -6.17
C LEU A 224 -25.03 -12.67 -6.27
N GLU A 225 -25.60 -12.78 -7.47
CA GLU A 225 -27.05 -12.83 -7.68
C GLU A 225 -27.65 -14.05 -6.97
N ASP A 226 -27.02 -15.24 -7.07
CA ASP A 226 -27.44 -16.47 -6.41
C ASP A 226 -27.60 -16.33 -4.87
N ILE A 227 -26.85 -15.43 -4.25
CA ILE A 227 -26.86 -15.19 -2.80
C ILE A 227 -27.48 -13.86 -2.40
N GLU A 228 -28.13 -13.16 -3.33
CA GLU A 228 -28.69 -11.81 -3.11
C GLU A 228 -27.66 -10.79 -2.56
N GLY A 229 -26.38 -10.99 -2.93
CA GLY A 229 -25.29 -10.12 -2.54
C GLY A 229 -25.03 -9.03 -3.57
N SER A 230 -24.65 -7.86 -3.09
CA SER A 230 -24.23 -6.75 -3.95
C SER A 230 -22.95 -6.10 -3.43
N PHE A 231 -22.14 -5.56 -4.33
CA PHE A 231 -20.96 -4.84 -3.90
C PHE A 231 -21.08 -3.34 -4.16
N HIS A 232 -20.57 -2.57 -3.21
CA HIS A 232 -20.45 -1.12 -3.31
C HIS A 232 -19.17 -0.79 -4.07
N GLU A 233 -19.34 -0.33 -5.30
CA GLU A 233 -18.19 -0.01 -6.17
C GLU A 233 -17.38 1.17 -5.63
N ILE A 234 -16.09 0.97 -5.44
CA ILE A 234 -15.13 2.04 -5.22
C ILE A 234 -14.38 2.35 -6.52
N PRO A 235 -13.89 3.58 -6.72
CA PRO A 235 -13.17 3.92 -7.95
C PRO A 235 -11.95 3.03 -8.17
N PRO A 236 -11.62 2.68 -9.43
CA PRO A 236 -10.43 1.90 -9.75
C PRO A 236 -9.16 2.54 -9.18
N ARG A 237 -8.16 1.72 -8.89
CA ARG A 237 -6.86 2.17 -8.37
C ARG A 237 -6.96 3.01 -7.09
N SER A 238 -7.96 2.72 -6.24
CA SER A 238 -8.26 3.47 -5.02
C SER A 238 -8.11 2.65 -3.74
N PRO A 239 -6.93 2.05 -3.47
CA PRO A 239 -6.69 1.29 -2.23
C PRO A 239 -6.82 2.15 -0.97
N ASP A 240 -6.71 3.47 -1.11
CA ASP A 240 -6.97 4.45 -0.05
C ASP A 240 -8.46 4.59 0.31
N LEU A 241 -9.36 4.04 -0.51
CA LEU A 241 -10.80 3.91 -0.24
C LEU A 241 -11.21 2.52 0.23
N ASN A 242 -10.29 1.56 0.32
CA ASN A 242 -10.55 0.26 0.94
C ASN A 242 -9.85 0.21 2.31
N PRO A 243 -10.58 0.25 3.45
CA PRO A 243 -9.98 0.28 4.78
C PRO A 243 -9.17 -0.99 5.11
N ILE A 244 -9.46 -2.12 4.47
CA ILE A 244 -8.75 -3.38 4.70
C ILE A 244 -7.25 -3.29 4.35
N GLU A 245 -6.87 -2.43 3.42
CA GLU A 245 -5.47 -2.19 3.05
C GLU A 245 -4.61 -1.69 4.22
N ASN A 246 -5.22 -0.93 5.13
CA ASN A 246 -4.55 -0.51 6.37
C ASN A 246 -4.30 -1.70 7.29
N ILE A 247 -5.25 -2.63 7.36
CA ILE A 247 -5.12 -3.85 8.14
C ILE A 247 -4.01 -4.74 7.58
N PHE A 248 -3.93 -4.89 6.25
CA PHE A 248 -2.81 -5.60 5.62
C PHE A 248 -1.45 -4.98 5.93
N HIS A 249 -1.39 -3.66 6.01
CA HIS A 249 -0.15 -2.99 6.41
C HIS A 249 0.22 -3.27 7.87
N LEU A 250 -0.75 -3.28 8.76
CA LEU A 250 -0.55 -3.59 10.18
C LEU A 250 -0.09 -5.04 10.36
N VAL A 251 -0.75 -6.01 9.70
CA VAL A 251 -0.35 -7.42 9.75
C VAL A 251 1.08 -7.61 9.24
N LYS A 252 1.44 -7.02 8.09
CA LYS A 252 2.81 -7.10 7.57
C LYS A 252 3.83 -6.54 8.56
N ARG A 253 3.51 -5.44 9.21
CA ARG A 253 4.37 -4.83 10.24
C ARG A 253 4.45 -5.71 11.48
N TYR A 254 3.35 -6.29 11.91
CA TYR A 254 3.30 -7.22 13.04
C TYR A 254 4.20 -8.44 12.80
N LEU A 255 4.07 -9.09 11.63
CA LEU A 255 4.90 -10.23 11.23
C LEU A 255 6.39 -9.89 11.19
N ASP A 256 6.75 -8.70 10.70
CA ASP A 256 8.15 -8.23 10.71
C ASP A 256 8.66 -8.00 12.14
N GLN A 257 7.87 -7.42 13.03
CA GLN A 257 8.20 -7.21 14.45
C GLN A 257 8.32 -8.52 15.22
N GLU A 258 7.39 -9.43 15.00
CA GLU A 258 7.41 -10.76 15.60
C GLU A 258 8.64 -11.57 15.18
N ALA A 259 9.00 -11.54 13.89
CA ALA A 259 10.19 -12.22 13.39
C ALA A 259 11.48 -11.71 14.07
N ILE A 260 11.53 -10.42 14.40
CA ILE A 260 12.66 -9.80 15.12
C ILE A 260 12.63 -10.20 16.60
N SER A 261 11.50 -10.01 17.28
CA SER A 261 11.37 -10.21 18.73
C SER A 261 11.53 -11.68 19.13
N ARG A 262 10.95 -12.59 18.35
CA ARG A 262 11.06 -14.06 18.57
C ARG A 262 12.31 -14.68 17.93
N ASN A 263 13.18 -13.88 17.29
CA ASN A 263 14.38 -14.32 16.62
C ASN A 263 14.13 -15.42 15.58
N ILE A 264 13.08 -15.29 14.76
CA ILE A 264 12.74 -16.27 13.74
C ILE A 264 13.74 -16.18 12.59
N VAL A 265 14.70 -17.06 12.54
CA VAL A 265 15.73 -17.13 11.50
C VAL A 265 15.38 -18.14 10.40
N ARG A 266 14.50 -19.08 10.70
CA ARG A 266 14.00 -20.10 9.77
C ARG A 266 12.60 -20.51 10.18
N GLU A 267 11.74 -20.74 9.22
CA GLU A 267 10.40 -21.29 9.38
C GLU A 267 10.01 -22.06 8.11
N SER A 268 9.23 -23.11 8.24
CA SER A 268 8.62 -23.81 7.12
C SER A 268 7.50 -22.97 6.52
N PHE A 269 7.01 -23.35 5.33
CA PHE A 269 5.88 -22.65 4.72
C PHE A 269 4.59 -22.81 5.52
N ASP A 270 4.40 -23.96 6.17
CA ASP A 270 3.21 -24.24 6.96
C ASP A 270 3.22 -23.44 8.27
N GLU A 271 4.35 -23.36 8.96
CA GLU A 271 4.52 -22.46 10.12
C GLU A 271 4.30 -21.01 9.73
N PHE A 272 4.82 -20.57 8.58
CA PHE A 272 4.57 -19.24 8.05
C PHE A 272 3.08 -19.00 7.77
N ASN A 273 2.37 -19.96 7.18
CA ASN A 273 0.94 -19.86 6.91
C ASN A 273 0.15 -19.70 8.22
N VAL A 274 0.40 -20.56 9.21
CA VAL A 274 -0.23 -20.46 10.54
C VAL A 274 0.03 -19.09 11.15
N ARG A 275 1.29 -18.64 11.16
CA ARG A 275 1.68 -17.35 11.73
C ARG A 275 1.01 -16.16 11.04
N VAL A 276 0.84 -16.19 9.71
CA VAL A 276 0.12 -15.16 8.96
C VAL A 276 -1.36 -15.14 9.35
N LEU A 277 -2.00 -16.30 9.44
CA LEU A 277 -3.41 -16.39 9.81
C LEU A 277 -3.67 -15.96 11.26
N GLU A 278 -2.77 -16.31 12.19
CA GLU A 278 -2.82 -15.84 13.58
C GLU A 278 -2.65 -14.33 13.69
N ALA A 279 -1.73 -13.75 12.91
CA ALA A 279 -1.51 -12.30 12.90
C ALA A 279 -2.76 -11.50 12.52
N PHE A 280 -3.64 -12.03 11.68
CA PHE A 280 -4.95 -11.42 11.42
C PHE A 280 -5.89 -11.50 12.63
N GLY A 281 -5.88 -12.62 13.37
CA GLY A 281 -6.67 -12.79 14.58
C GLY A 281 -6.25 -11.88 15.73
N ASN A 282 -4.99 -11.45 15.73
CA ASN A 282 -4.43 -10.57 16.76
C ASN A 282 -4.68 -9.07 16.52
N ILE A 283 -5.35 -8.68 15.44
CA ILE A 283 -5.71 -7.28 15.21
C ILE A 283 -6.94 -6.93 16.05
N PRO A 284 -6.83 -5.97 16.99
CA PRO A 284 -7.96 -5.58 17.84
C PRO A 284 -9.13 -5.04 17.01
N VAL A 285 -10.35 -5.39 17.40
CA VAL A 285 -11.60 -4.93 16.75
C VAL A 285 -11.65 -3.40 16.70
N GLU A 286 -11.24 -2.72 17.78
CA GLU A 286 -11.22 -1.27 17.87
C GLU A 286 -10.30 -0.63 16.83
N THR A 287 -9.23 -1.32 16.44
CA THR A 287 -8.32 -0.85 15.38
C THR A 287 -8.99 -0.92 14.01
N ILE A 288 -9.74 -2.00 13.75
CA ILE A 288 -10.53 -2.18 12.54
C ILE A 288 -11.64 -1.13 12.48
N ASP A 289 -12.35 -0.93 13.59
CA ASP A 289 -13.44 0.05 13.70
C ASP A 289 -12.96 1.48 13.47
N LYS A 290 -11.83 1.86 14.08
CA LYS A 290 -11.17 3.15 13.81
C LYS A 290 -10.80 3.32 12.34
N THR A 291 -10.37 2.25 11.69
CA THR A 291 -9.99 2.25 10.29
C THR A 291 -11.22 2.43 9.39
N ILE A 292 -12.31 1.70 9.64
CA ILE A 292 -13.57 1.84 8.92
C ILE A 292 -14.19 3.24 9.19
N SER A 293 -14.20 3.69 10.42
CA SER A 293 -14.70 5.02 10.80
C SER A 293 -13.92 6.17 10.15
N SER A 294 -12.71 5.91 9.65
CA SER A 294 -11.93 6.91 8.92
C SER A 294 -12.46 7.21 7.52
N MET A 295 -13.41 6.42 6.98
CA MET A 295 -13.90 6.54 5.61
C MET A 295 -14.53 7.91 5.32
N ASN A 296 -15.29 8.49 6.25
CA ASN A 296 -15.85 9.85 6.08
C ASN A 296 -14.75 10.90 5.87
N ARG A 297 -13.66 10.80 6.65
CA ARG A 297 -12.50 11.70 6.53
C ARG A 297 -11.75 11.46 5.22
N ARG A 298 -11.69 10.20 4.73
CA ARG A 298 -11.08 9.87 3.43
C ARG A 298 -11.84 10.51 2.29
N ILE A 299 -13.16 10.45 2.29
CA ILE A 299 -14.02 11.13 1.30
C ILE A 299 -13.75 12.65 1.30
N THR A 300 -13.71 13.28 2.47
CA THR A 300 -13.39 14.72 2.59
C THR A 300 -11.98 15.03 2.06
N ALA A 301 -11.00 14.19 2.36
CA ALA A 301 -9.62 14.37 1.91
C ALA A 301 -9.48 14.24 0.38
N ILE A 302 -10.23 13.33 -0.27
CA ILE A 302 -10.26 13.20 -1.74
C ILE A 302 -10.84 14.45 -2.39
N LEU A 303 -11.91 15.03 -1.81
CA LEU A 303 -12.47 16.28 -2.29
C LEU A 303 -11.47 17.43 -2.19
N ALA A 304 -10.81 17.57 -1.04
CA ALA A 304 -9.79 18.58 -0.82
C ALA A 304 -8.58 18.45 -1.75
N SER A 305 -8.18 17.21 -2.05
CA SER A 305 -7.06 16.90 -2.94
C SER A 305 -7.42 16.81 -4.41
N LYS A 306 -8.65 17.17 -4.81
CA LYS A 306 -9.16 17.13 -6.20
C LYS A 306 -8.98 15.74 -6.85
N GLY A 307 -9.27 14.69 -6.11
CA GLY A 307 -9.19 13.31 -6.59
C GLY A 307 -7.81 12.65 -6.49
N GLU A 308 -6.79 13.36 -6.01
CA GLU A 308 -5.46 12.78 -5.77
C GLU A 308 -5.48 11.70 -4.70
N ARG A 309 -4.42 10.89 -4.64
CA ARG A 309 -4.25 9.92 -3.57
C ARG A 309 -4.09 10.60 -2.23
N ILE A 310 -4.78 10.06 -1.25
CA ILE A 310 -4.70 10.50 0.13
C ILE A 310 -3.76 9.61 0.95
N LYS A 311 -3.28 10.12 2.07
CA LYS A 311 -2.45 9.37 3.01
C LYS A 311 -3.36 8.81 4.11
N TYR A 312 -3.51 7.50 4.11
CA TYR A 312 -4.18 6.75 5.17
C TYR A 312 -3.45 5.44 5.41
#